data_51a5364d0febf39c10e7648b7c270c35
#
_entry.id   51a5364d0febf39c10e7648b7c270c35
#
_cell.length_a   1.000
_cell.length_b   1.000
_cell.length_c   1.000
_cell.angle_alpha   90.00
_cell.angle_beta   90.00
_cell.angle_gamma   90.00
#
_symmetry.space_group_name_H-M   'P 1'
#
loop_
_entity.id
_entity.type
_entity.pdbx_description
1 polymer ?
#
loop_
_entity_poly.entity_id
_entity_poly.type
_entity_poly.pdbx_seq_one_letter_code
_entity_poly.pdbx_strand_id
1 'polypeptide(L)'
;MVARTYTVAFEGVEARIVEVQCAVAPGMPAFAVVGLPDKAVSEARDRVRAALTAMAVALPSKRITINLSPADLPKEGSHFDLPIALALLAAIDILPREEVEATVALGELSLDGQLVAVAGALPAAMAAAGEEKALLCPKASGPEAAWVGATPVFAAATLAEVMRHFTGQSPLPLARPGEVRRDTGHRDLRDVKGQERAKRALEIAAAGRHHLLMVGTPGSGKSMLAARMAGILPPLTPVEALETSMIHSLSGLLDEGGISRTRPFREPHHTASMAAIVGGGRGAKPGEISLAHNGVLFLDEFPEFPRAVLETLRQPIETGEVVVARANAHIRYPCRFLLVAAANPCKCGYLSDPARACGKAPLCGEDYLGRISGPLMDRIDLRVEVPPVAYTDLDLPDSGESSATVAARVAVARDRQSSRFADHPDLRVNADAEGRLLEEIAAPDTEGRALLATVAERFGLTARGYHRVLRVARTIADLAGSQDVRKPHVAEAVSYRLAMRG
;
A
#
# COMPACT_ATOMS: atom_id res chain seq x y z
N MET A 1 -40.68 9.87 16.86
CA MET A 1 -39.48 9.31 17.53
C MET A 1 -38.40 9.15 16.47
N VAL A 2 -37.12 9.27 16.84
CA VAL A 2 -35.97 9.08 15.95
C VAL A 2 -35.30 7.76 16.32
N ALA A 3 -35.10 6.87 15.33
CA ALA A 3 -34.26 5.69 15.49
C ALA A 3 -32.85 5.98 14.97
N ARG A 4 -31.84 5.30 15.52
CA ARG A 4 -30.44 5.50 15.23
C ARG A 4 -29.73 4.20 14.95
N THR A 5 -28.76 4.24 14.08
CA THR A 5 -27.71 3.23 13.90
C THR A 5 -26.43 3.93 13.46
N TYR A 6 -25.34 3.19 13.33
CA TYR A 6 -24.05 3.75 12.97
C TYR A 6 -23.49 3.06 11.72
N THR A 7 -22.73 3.80 10.98
CA THR A 7 -21.91 3.31 9.88
C THR A 7 -20.60 4.09 9.86
N VAL A 8 -19.82 3.96 8.79
CA VAL A 8 -18.55 4.68 8.63
C VAL A 8 -18.51 5.48 7.34
N ALA A 9 -17.74 6.55 7.33
CA ALA A 9 -17.25 7.20 6.12
C ALA A 9 -15.73 7.11 6.12
N PHE A 10 -15.13 6.88 4.96
CA PHE A 10 -13.70 6.68 4.84
C PHE A 10 -12.98 7.99 4.49
N GLU A 11 -11.96 8.31 5.28
CA GLU A 11 -11.05 9.44 5.04
C GLU A 11 -9.61 8.91 5.00
N GLY A 12 -9.14 8.56 3.81
CA GLY A 12 -7.90 7.79 3.66
C GLY A 12 -8.05 6.38 4.21
N VAL A 13 -7.12 5.97 5.06
CA VAL A 13 -7.16 4.67 5.74
C VAL A 13 -8.04 4.67 7.00
N GLU A 14 -8.47 5.84 7.46
CA GLU A 14 -9.30 5.97 8.63
C GLU A 14 -10.78 5.82 8.28
N ALA A 15 -11.51 5.13 9.14
CA ALA A 15 -12.95 5.03 9.10
C ALA A 15 -13.53 5.88 10.23
N ARG A 16 -14.31 6.90 9.88
CA ARG A 16 -14.97 7.79 10.84
C ARG A 16 -16.42 7.38 11.01
N ILE A 17 -16.89 7.30 12.24
CA ILE A 17 -18.25 6.95 12.55
C ILE A 17 -19.23 8.01 12.00
N VAL A 18 -20.28 7.52 11.37
CA VAL A 18 -21.42 8.28 10.88
C VAL A 18 -22.67 7.78 11.56
N GLU A 19 -23.36 8.65 12.27
CA GLU A 19 -24.69 8.37 12.84
C GLU A 19 -25.75 8.46 11.74
N VAL A 20 -26.55 7.43 11.59
CA VAL A 20 -27.68 7.33 10.67
C VAL A 20 -28.97 7.44 11.46
N GLN A 21 -29.65 8.56 11.35
CA GLN A 21 -30.88 8.85 12.06
C GLN A 21 -32.08 8.69 11.11
N CYS A 22 -33.14 8.01 11.54
CA CYS A 22 -34.38 7.91 10.78
C CYS A 22 -35.54 8.49 11.56
N ALA A 23 -36.23 9.44 10.94
CA ALA A 23 -37.47 10.03 11.48
C ALA A 23 -38.63 9.72 10.54
N VAL A 24 -39.75 9.25 11.10
CA VAL A 24 -41.04 9.03 10.41
C VAL A 24 -42.05 10.02 10.97
N ALA A 25 -42.49 10.97 10.15
CA ALA A 25 -43.41 12.06 10.52
C ALA A 25 -44.69 12.06 9.67
N PRO A 26 -45.80 12.56 10.18
CA PRO A 26 -46.99 12.78 9.39
C PRO A 26 -46.69 13.74 8.19
N GLY A 27 -47.33 13.52 7.06
CA GLY A 27 -47.17 14.35 5.88
C GLY A 27 -47.29 13.56 4.57
N MET A 28 -47.12 14.24 3.45
CA MET A 28 -47.11 13.56 2.14
C MET A 28 -46.01 12.52 2.08
N PRO A 29 -46.28 11.31 1.56
CA PRO A 29 -45.30 10.26 1.42
C PRO A 29 -44.05 10.74 0.68
N ALA A 30 -42.92 10.73 1.36
CA ALA A 30 -41.62 11.10 0.80
C ALA A 30 -40.52 10.31 1.48
N PHE A 31 -39.41 10.04 0.76
CA PHE A 31 -38.24 9.44 1.34
C PHE A 31 -37.04 10.32 0.95
N ALA A 32 -36.50 11.02 1.93
CA ALA A 32 -35.37 11.95 1.76
C ALA A 32 -34.14 11.49 2.55
N VAL A 33 -32.95 11.66 1.95
CA VAL A 33 -31.66 11.45 2.59
C VAL A 33 -30.93 12.79 2.61
N VAL A 34 -30.47 13.22 3.79
CA VAL A 34 -29.77 14.49 4.01
C VAL A 34 -28.43 14.26 4.76
N GLY A 35 -27.51 15.21 4.71
CA GLY A 35 -26.19 15.13 5.36
C GLY A 35 -25.04 14.89 4.39
N LEU A 36 -25.02 15.63 3.27
CA LEU A 36 -24.03 15.55 2.19
C LEU A 36 -23.87 14.13 1.57
N PRO A 37 -24.98 13.46 1.18
CA PRO A 37 -24.89 12.20 0.48
C PRO A 37 -24.37 12.40 -0.95
N ASP A 38 -23.49 11.52 -1.42
CA ASP A 38 -23.16 11.43 -2.85
C ASP A 38 -24.33 10.82 -3.65
N LYS A 39 -24.12 10.65 -4.96
CA LYS A 39 -25.13 10.04 -5.82
C LYS A 39 -25.47 8.60 -5.40
N ALA A 40 -24.46 7.80 -5.03
CA ALA A 40 -24.65 6.39 -4.63
C ALA A 40 -25.44 6.27 -3.32
N VAL A 41 -25.15 7.13 -2.35
CA VAL A 41 -25.89 7.21 -1.08
C VAL A 41 -27.31 7.74 -1.30
N SER A 42 -27.51 8.68 -2.23
CA SER A 42 -28.85 9.17 -2.58
C SER A 42 -29.71 8.09 -3.26
N GLU A 43 -29.10 7.19 -4.05
CA GLU A 43 -29.74 6.04 -4.70
C GLU A 43 -30.07 4.89 -3.71
N ALA A 44 -29.44 4.87 -2.52
CA ALA A 44 -29.76 3.92 -1.44
C ALA A 44 -31.27 3.88 -1.11
N ARG A 45 -31.94 5.04 -1.21
CA ARG A 45 -33.41 5.15 -1.05
C ARG A 45 -34.16 4.13 -1.90
N ASP A 46 -33.79 4.01 -3.17
CA ASP A 46 -34.51 3.18 -4.14
C ASP A 46 -34.16 1.69 -3.93
N ARG A 47 -32.90 1.37 -3.61
CA ARG A 47 -32.46 0.00 -3.28
C ARG A 47 -33.10 -0.49 -1.99
N VAL A 48 -33.07 0.29 -0.91
CA VAL A 48 -33.71 -0.04 0.37
C VAL A 48 -35.20 -0.25 0.20
N ARG A 49 -35.90 0.64 -0.55
CA ARG A 49 -37.34 0.48 -0.81
C ARG A 49 -37.64 -0.82 -1.55
N ALA A 50 -36.87 -1.14 -2.61
CA ALA A 50 -37.04 -2.37 -3.37
C ALA A 50 -36.81 -3.61 -2.52
N ALA A 51 -35.71 -3.67 -1.75
CA ALA A 51 -35.39 -4.76 -0.87
C ALA A 51 -36.48 -5.02 0.19
N LEU A 52 -36.99 -3.97 0.85
CA LEU A 52 -38.07 -4.09 1.83
C LEU A 52 -39.40 -4.55 1.19
N THR A 53 -39.70 -4.08 -0.02
CA THR A 53 -40.88 -4.49 -0.77
C THR A 53 -40.79 -5.97 -1.14
N ALA A 54 -39.61 -6.44 -1.61
CA ALA A 54 -39.38 -7.86 -1.93
C ALA A 54 -39.54 -8.79 -0.71
N MET A 55 -39.30 -8.27 0.49
CA MET A 55 -39.47 -8.98 1.76
C MET A 55 -40.90 -8.82 2.36
N ALA A 56 -41.85 -8.27 1.62
CA ALA A 56 -43.20 -7.97 2.05
C ALA A 56 -43.28 -7.01 3.26
N VAL A 57 -42.28 -6.18 3.50
CA VAL A 57 -42.30 -5.15 4.53
C VAL A 57 -42.92 -3.88 3.95
N ALA A 58 -44.10 -3.52 4.45
CA ALA A 58 -44.84 -2.33 4.01
C ALA A 58 -44.21 -1.06 4.59
N LEU A 59 -43.82 -0.13 3.73
CA LEU A 59 -43.40 1.20 4.16
C LEU A 59 -44.60 2.07 4.56
N PRO A 60 -44.47 2.88 5.63
CA PRO A 60 -45.55 3.74 6.06
C PRO A 60 -45.81 4.85 5.02
N SER A 61 -47.09 5.14 4.75
CA SER A 61 -47.51 6.27 3.90
C SER A 61 -47.31 7.62 4.62
N LYS A 62 -46.07 7.89 5.04
CA LYS A 62 -45.65 9.05 5.83
C LYS A 62 -44.35 9.63 5.23
N ARG A 63 -43.93 10.76 5.73
CA ARG A 63 -42.63 11.34 5.38
C ARG A 63 -41.50 10.65 6.14
N ILE A 64 -40.59 9.99 5.43
CA ILE A 64 -39.37 9.34 5.95
C ILE A 64 -38.21 10.28 5.67
N THR A 65 -37.44 10.63 6.68
CA THR A 65 -36.23 11.43 6.55
C THR A 65 -35.07 10.68 7.22
N ILE A 66 -34.04 10.39 6.42
CA ILE A 66 -32.76 9.86 6.90
C ILE A 66 -31.79 11.03 6.99
N ASN A 67 -31.16 11.22 8.15
CA ASN A 67 -30.12 12.19 8.36
C ASN A 67 -28.79 11.49 8.67
N LEU A 68 -27.74 11.86 7.95
CA LEU A 68 -26.38 11.33 8.10
C LEU A 68 -25.50 12.38 8.80
N SER A 69 -25.14 12.13 10.04
CA SER A 69 -24.36 13.06 10.88
C SER A 69 -22.93 12.53 11.13
N PRO A 70 -21.90 13.39 11.14
CA PRO A 70 -21.93 14.86 10.99
C PRO A 70 -22.13 15.34 9.54
N ALA A 71 -22.68 16.54 9.35
CA ALA A 71 -23.02 17.05 8.02
C ALA A 71 -21.81 17.57 7.21
N ASP A 72 -20.67 17.82 7.83
CA ASP A 72 -19.43 18.31 7.21
C ASP A 72 -18.59 17.18 6.58
N LEU A 73 -18.83 15.93 6.97
CA LEU A 73 -18.15 14.76 6.42
C LEU A 73 -18.85 14.26 5.15
N PRO A 74 -18.19 14.17 3.98
CA PRO A 74 -18.76 13.58 2.77
C PRO A 74 -19.11 12.10 2.96
N LYS A 75 -20.30 11.68 2.53
CA LYS A 75 -20.77 10.30 2.56
C LYS A 75 -20.77 9.76 1.14
N GLU A 76 -19.91 8.78 0.89
CA GLU A 76 -19.71 8.20 -0.43
C GLU A 76 -19.77 6.67 -0.38
N GLY A 77 -20.36 6.10 -1.42
CA GLY A 77 -20.41 4.64 -1.60
C GLY A 77 -21.76 4.01 -1.25
N SER A 78 -21.92 2.76 -1.68
CA SER A 78 -23.17 1.99 -1.55
C SER A 78 -23.33 1.30 -0.19
N HIS A 79 -22.30 1.26 0.64
CA HIS A 79 -22.32 0.61 1.94
C HIS A 79 -23.29 1.23 2.97
N PHE A 80 -23.87 2.38 2.66
CA PHE A 80 -24.90 3.05 3.47
C PHE A 80 -26.27 2.37 3.38
N ASP A 81 -26.50 1.47 2.42
CA ASP A 81 -27.83 0.86 2.22
C ASP A 81 -28.29 0.09 3.46
N LEU A 82 -27.43 -0.78 3.99
CA LEU A 82 -27.77 -1.58 5.18
C LEU A 82 -28.06 -0.70 6.41
N PRO A 83 -27.21 0.25 6.82
CA PRO A 83 -27.52 1.09 7.98
C PRO A 83 -28.79 1.96 7.78
N ILE A 84 -29.06 2.42 6.56
CA ILE A 84 -30.31 3.14 6.25
C ILE A 84 -31.51 2.21 6.43
N ALA A 85 -31.43 0.97 5.95
CA ALA A 85 -32.49 -0.04 6.13
C ALA A 85 -32.73 -0.35 7.61
N LEU A 86 -31.67 -0.52 8.40
CA LEU A 86 -31.77 -0.80 9.84
C LEU A 86 -32.40 0.36 10.60
N ALA A 87 -31.95 1.60 10.36
CA ALA A 87 -32.53 2.77 11.00
C ALA A 87 -34.02 2.93 10.65
N LEU A 88 -34.41 2.62 9.41
CA LEU A 88 -35.80 2.65 8.98
C LEU A 88 -36.64 1.57 9.65
N LEU A 89 -36.16 0.32 9.67
CA LEU A 89 -36.82 -0.81 10.32
C LEU A 89 -37.00 -0.59 11.83
N ALA A 90 -36.03 0.01 12.50
CA ALA A 90 -36.09 0.40 13.89
C ALA A 90 -37.09 1.57 14.12
N ALA A 91 -37.17 2.53 13.16
CA ALA A 91 -38.10 3.67 13.25
C ALA A 91 -39.56 3.29 13.09
N ILE A 92 -39.85 2.15 12.41
CA ILE A 92 -41.19 1.57 12.27
C ILE A 92 -41.46 0.42 13.24
N ASP A 93 -40.63 0.28 14.27
CA ASP A 93 -40.77 -0.69 15.39
C ASP A 93 -40.74 -2.16 14.92
N ILE A 94 -40.09 -2.49 13.81
CA ILE A 94 -39.87 -3.89 13.36
C ILE A 94 -38.61 -4.46 14.04
N LEU A 95 -37.59 -3.65 14.29
CA LEU A 95 -36.36 -4.05 14.98
C LEU A 95 -36.23 -3.35 16.35
N PRO A 96 -35.59 -4.00 17.33
CA PRO A 96 -35.30 -3.39 18.64
C PRO A 96 -34.32 -2.24 18.48
N ARG A 97 -34.68 -1.04 18.92
CA ARG A 97 -33.89 0.19 18.74
C ARG A 97 -32.55 0.14 19.44
N GLU A 98 -32.52 -0.38 20.67
CA GLU A 98 -31.31 -0.44 21.51
C GLU A 98 -30.22 -1.32 20.87
N GLU A 99 -30.60 -2.47 20.33
CA GLU A 99 -29.66 -3.39 19.68
C GLU A 99 -29.14 -2.84 18.33
N VAL A 100 -30.02 -2.18 17.56
CA VAL A 100 -29.61 -1.50 16.31
C VAL A 100 -28.67 -0.34 16.61
N GLU A 101 -28.88 0.43 17.68
CA GLU A 101 -28.02 1.53 18.12
C GLU A 101 -26.66 1.04 18.65
N ALA A 102 -26.58 -0.18 19.19
CA ALA A 102 -25.34 -0.80 19.62
C ALA A 102 -24.50 -1.37 18.48
N THR A 103 -24.92 -1.18 17.21
CA THR A 103 -24.31 -1.80 16.05
C THR A 103 -23.82 -0.76 15.04
N VAL A 104 -22.57 -0.94 14.56
CA VAL A 104 -22.08 -0.30 13.34
C VAL A 104 -22.37 -1.23 12.17
N ALA A 105 -23.04 -0.73 11.14
CA ALA A 105 -23.43 -1.54 9.99
C ALA A 105 -22.85 -0.99 8.69
N LEU A 106 -22.43 -1.86 7.79
CA LEU A 106 -22.05 -1.52 6.42
C LEU A 106 -22.50 -2.63 5.47
N GLY A 107 -22.97 -2.26 4.28
CA GLY A 107 -23.38 -3.23 3.27
C GLY A 107 -24.24 -2.59 2.19
N GLU A 108 -24.06 -3.05 0.96
CA GLU A 108 -24.91 -2.69 -0.17
C GLU A 108 -26.08 -3.69 -0.25
N LEU A 109 -27.26 -3.20 -0.60
CA LEU A 109 -28.46 -4.03 -0.79
C LEU A 109 -28.74 -4.19 -2.30
N SER A 110 -28.92 -5.42 -2.72
CA SER A 110 -29.58 -5.72 -4.00
C SER A 110 -31.11 -5.53 -3.87
N LEU A 111 -31.79 -5.43 -5.00
CA LEU A 111 -33.24 -5.16 -5.02
C LEU A 111 -34.07 -6.29 -4.39
N ASP A 112 -33.52 -7.50 -4.28
CA ASP A 112 -34.15 -8.67 -3.64
C ASP A 112 -33.74 -8.88 -2.18
N GLY A 113 -32.96 -7.93 -1.60
CA GLY A 113 -32.54 -7.95 -0.21
C GLY A 113 -31.29 -8.79 0.09
N GLN A 114 -30.50 -9.19 -0.94
CA GLN A 114 -29.18 -9.77 -0.72
C GLN A 114 -28.19 -8.70 -0.27
N LEU A 115 -27.24 -9.06 0.58
CA LEU A 115 -26.14 -8.21 1.02
C LEU A 115 -24.93 -8.44 0.12
N VAL A 116 -24.54 -7.39 -0.60
CA VAL A 116 -23.39 -7.37 -1.51
C VAL A 116 -22.16 -6.91 -0.74
N ALA A 117 -21.02 -7.57 -1.01
CA ALA A 117 -19.73 -7.23 -0.42
C ALA A 117 -19.35 -5.77 -0.68
N VAL A 118 -18.75 -5.14 0.32
CA VAL A 118 -18.29 -3.76 0.25
C VAL A 118 -16.84 -3.65 0.68
N ALA A 119 -16.13 -2.69 0.14
CA ALA A 119 -14.75 -2.39 0.50
C ALA A 119 -14.69 -1.69 1.87
N GLY A 120 -13.59 -1.90 2.61
CA GLY A 120 -13.33 -1.19 3.86
C GLY A 120 -13.91 -1.85 5.11
N ALA A 121 -14.20 -3.15 5.08
CA ALA A 121 -14.73 -3.85 6.25
C ALA A 121 -13.73 -3.92 7.41
N LEU A 122 -12.44 -4.04 7.12
CA LEU A 122 -11.38 -4.05 8.14
C LEU A 122 -11.27 -2.70 8.89
N PRO A 123 -11.09 -1.54 8.22
CA PRO A 123 -11.08 -0.25 8.92
C PRO A 123 -12.43 0.07 9.59
N ALA A 124 -13.56 -0.39 9.05
CA ALA A 124 -14.86 -0.24 9.70
C ALA A 124 -14.94 -1.03 11.02
N ALA A 125 -14.41 -2.26 11.07
CA ALA A 125 -14.32 -3.05 12.29
C ALA A 125 -13.42 -2.38 13.34
N MET A 126 -12.33 -1.74 12.93
CA MET A 126 -11.48 -0.97 13.85
C MET A 126 -12.23 0.23 14.45
N ALA A 127 -12.98 0.97 13.61
CA ALA A 127 -13.81 2.08 14.10
C ALA A 127 -14.92 1.60 15.04
N ALA A 128 -15.58 0.48 14.75
CA ALA A 128 -16.58 -0.12 15.62
C ALA A 128 -15.99 -0.54 16.97
N ALA A 129 -14.79 -1.11 16.98
CA ALA A 129 -14.07 -1.47 18.21
C ALA A 129 -13.74 -0.24 19.06
N GLY A 130 -13.34 0.89 18.44
CA GLY A 130 -13.09 2.15 19.14
C GLY A 130 -14.32 2.75 19.83
N GLU A 131 -15.53 2.43 19.34
CA GLU A 131 -16.81 2.85 19.91
C GLU A 131 -17.47 1.76 20.79
N GLU A 132 -16.76 0.67 21.07
CA GLU A 132 -17.29 -0.48 21.84
C GLU A 132 -18.59 -1.07 21.26
N LYS A 133 -18.76 -1.00 19.91
CA LYS A 133 -19.96 -1.47 19.19
C LYS A 133 -19.64 -2.74 18.39
N ALA A 134 -20.66 -3.59 18.21
CA ALA A 134 -20.56 -4.69 17.26
C ALA A 134 -20.52 -4.20 15.81
N LEU A 135 -19.90 -4.97 14.92
CA LEU A 135 -19.95 -4.73 13.48
C LEU A 135 -20.90 -5.72 12.81
N LEU A 136 -21.78 -5.21 11.95
CA LEU A 136 -22.62 -6.00 11.05
C LEU A 136 -22.25 -5.71 9.59
N CYS A 137 -21.91 -6.73 8.83
CA CYS A 137 -21.45 -6.60 7.45
C CYS A 137 -21.96 -7.73 6.54
N PRO A 138 -21.78 -7.61 5.20
CA PRO A 138 -22.07 -8.72 4.30
C PRO A 138 -21.22 -9.95 4.60
N LYS A 139 -21.78 -11.14 4.36
CA LYS A 139 -21.12 -12.43 4.63
C LYS A 139 -19.72 -12.52 4.03
N ALA A 140 -19.52 -12.04 2.82
CA ALA A 140 -18.21 -12.05 2.15
C ALA A 140 -17.19 -11.10 2.78
N SER A 141 -17.63 -10.03 3.49
CA SER A 141 -16.76 -9.07 4.19
C SER A 141 -16.45 -9.48 5.63
N GLY A 142 -17.17 -10.46 6.18
CA GLY A 142 -17.00 -10.92 7.56
C GLY A 142 -15.62 -11.43 7.91
N PRO A 143 -15.00 -12.31 7.09
CA PRO A 143 -13.65 -12.83 7.34
C PRO A 143 -12.58 -11.75 7.42
N GLU A 144 -12.70 -10.70 6.62
CA GLU A 144 -11.81 -9.53 6.64
C GLU A 144 -11.97 -8.73 7.95
N ALA A 145 -13.20 -8.39 8.29
CA ALA A 145 -13.50 -7.61 9.49
C ALA A 145 -13.12 -8.32 10.79
N ALA A 146 -13.27 -9.64 10.83
CA ALA A 146 -13.00 -10.47 12.01
C ALA A 146 -11.51 -10.49 12.44
N TRP A 147 -10.58 -10.04 11.60
CA TRP A 147 -9.16 -9.91 11.98
C TRP A 147 -8.89 -8.90 13.08
N VAL A 148 -9.78 -7.93 13.29
CA VAL A 148 -9.62 -6.93 14.36
C VAL A 148 -9.64 -7.59 15.74
N GLY A 149 -10.49 -8.63 15.93
CA GLY A 149 -10.56 -9.41 17.16
C GLY A 149 -11.05 -8.66 18.42
N ALA A 150 -11.11 -7.32 18.37
CA ALA A 150 -11.47 -6.46 19.50
C ALA A 150 -12.97 -6.14 19.54
N THR A 151 -13.74 -6.51 18.52
CA THR A 151 -15.20 -6.29 18.44
C THR A 151 -15.91 -7.52 17.89
N PRO A 152 -17.14 -7.83 18.34
CA PRO A 152 -17.98 -8.84 17.72
C PRO A 152 -18.32 -8.47 16.28
N VAL A 153 -18.06 -9.38 15.33
CA VAL A 153 -18.39 -9.19 13.91
C VAL A 153 -19.48 -10.18 13.53
N PHE A 154 -20.62 -9.69 13.08
CA PHE A 154 -21.73 -10.46 12.54
C PHE A 154 -21.77 -10.31 11.03
N ALA A 155 -21.90 -11.41 10.31
CA ALA A 155 -21.88 -11.43 8.86
C ALA A 155 -23.11 -12.14 8.29
N ALA A 156 -23.88 -11.43 7.46
CA ALA A 156 -25.13 -11.91 6.91
C ALA A 156 -25.11 -11.92 5.38
N ALA A 157 -25.83 -12.88 4.77
CA ALA A 157 -26.00 -12.94 3.33
C ALA A 157 -27.20 -12.11 2.85
N THR A 158 -28.22 -11.94 3.70
CA THR A 158 -29.46 -11.28 3.35
C THR A 158 -29.98 -10.36 4.47
N LEU A 159 -30.76 -9.36 4.12
CA LEU A 159 -31.44 -8.49 5.07
C LEU A 159 -32.45 -9.31 5.94
N ALA A 160 -33.01 -10.39 5.41
CA ALA A 160 -33.87 -11.29 6.18
C ALA A 160 -33.12 -12.01 7.31
N GLU A 161 -31.88 -12.43 7.09
CA GLU A 161 -31.03 -12.98 8.15
C GLU A 161 -30.72 -11.95 9.22
N VAL A 162 -30.44 -10.72 8.83
CA VAL A 162 -30.23 -9.59 9.75
C VAL A 162 -31.46 -9.33 10.61
N MET A 163 -32.65 -9.31 10.01
CA MET A 163 -33.88 -9.11 10.77
C MET A 163 -34.14 -10.23 11.78
N ARG A 164 -33.88 -11.48 11.39
CA ARG A 164 -34.02 -12.64 12.32
C ARG A 164 -33.01 -12.60 13.47
N HIS A 165 -31.80 -12.06 13.21
CA HIS A 165 -30.80 -11.87 14.24
C HIS A 165 -31.26 -10.88 15.30
N PHE A 166 -31.68 -9.68 14.90
CA PHE A 166 -32.14 -8.65 15.84
C PHE A 166 -33.46 -8.98 16.53
N THR A 167 -34.33 -9.79 15.92
CA THR A 167 -35.58 -10.26 16.57
C THR A 167 -35.37 -11.49 17.45
N GLY A 168 -34.13 -11.98 17.57
CA GLY A 168 -33.82 -13.17 18.38
C GLY A 168 -34.29 -14.51 17.79
N GLN A 169 -34.90 -14.51 16.60
CA GLN A 169 -35.39 -15.73 15.94
C GLN A 169 -34.28 -16.66 15.47
N SER A 170 -33.17 -16.09 14.96
CA SER A 170 -32.01 -16.84 14.49
C SER A 170 -30.75 -15.98 14.62
N PRO A 171 -30.07 -16.01 15.78
CA PRO A 171 -28.84 -15.24 15.98
C PRO A 171 -27.74 -15.63 14.94
N LEU A 172 -27.09 -14.63 14.39
CA LEU A 172 -25.94 -14.82 13.50
C LEU A 172 -24.74 -15.32 14.31
N PRO A 173 -23.97 -16.28 13.79
CA PRO A 173 -22.70 -16.64 14.40
C PRO A 173 -21.68 -15.52 14.23
N LEU A 174 -20.71 -15.45 15.14
CA LEU A 174 -19.55 -14.57 14.99
C LEU A 174 -18.75 -14.97 13.74
N ALA A 175 -18.38 -13.99 12.96
CA ALA A 175 -17.49 -14.20 11.82
C ALA A 175 -16.09 -14.66 12.29
N ARG A 176 -15.48 -15.52 11.51
CA ARG A 176 -14.11 -16.00 11.77
C ARG A 176 -13.14 -15.30 10.85
N PRO A 177 -11.92 -14.96 11.33
CA PRO A 177 -10.89 -14.41 10.47
C PRO A 177 -10.62 -15.31 9.27
N GLY A 178 -10.35 -14.70 8.11
CA GLY A 178 -9.91 -15.40 6.93
C GLY A 178 -8.52 -16.04 7.12
N GLU A 179 -8.10 -16.85 6.17
CA GLU A 179 -6.80 -17.53 6.26
C GLU A 179 -5.65 -16.55 6.02
N VAL A 180 -4.53 -16.76 6.75
CA VAL A 180 -3.29 -16.03 6.48
C VAL A 180 -2.71 -16.56 5.17
N ARG A 181 -2.69 -15.75 4.13
CA ARG A 181 -2.06 -16.12 2.85
C ARG A 181 -0.56 -16.24 3.03
N ARG A 182 -0.04 -17.39 2.63
CA ARG A 182 1.39 -17.63 2.43
C ARG A 182 1.61 -17.74 0.94
N ASP A 183 2.23 -16.75 0.35
CA ASP A 183 2.68 -16.88 -1.03
C ASP A 183 3.96 -17.73 -1.04
N THR A 184 3.87 -18.90 -1.62
CA THR A 184 4.97 -19.88 -1.72
C THR A 184 5.60 -19.91 -3.11
N GLY A 185 5.13 -19.08 -4.04
CA GLY A 185 5.48 -19.14 -5.46
C GLY A 185 6.55 -18.17 -5.93
N HIS A 186 7.43 -17.66 -5.04
CA HIS A 186 8.48 -16.73 -5.45
C HIS A 186 9.51 -17.39 -6.37
N ARG A 187 9.84 -16.68 -7.47
CA ARG A 187 10.94 -17.07 -8.38
C ARG A 187 12.27 -16.99 -7.64
N ASP A 188 13.17 -17.96 -7.83
CA ASP A 188 14.45 -18.03 -7.12
C ASP A 188 15.51 -17.14 -7.80
N LEU A 189 16.36 -16.47 -7.00
CA LEU A 189 17.54 -15.74 -7.47
C LEU A 189 18.55 -16.67 -8.16
N ARG A 190 18.60 -17.94 -7.80
CA ARG A 190 19.45 -18.96 -8.40
C ARG A 190 19.21 -19.10 -9.91
N ASP A 191 17.97 -18.87 -10.39
CA ASP A 191 17.62 -18.93 -11.81
C ASP A 191 18.28 -17.82 -12.64
N VAL A 192 18.76 -16.75 -11.99
CA VAL A 192 19.43 -15.65 -12.68
C VAL A 192 20.90 -15.97 -12.83
N LYS A 193 21.32 -16.23 -14.07
CA LYS A 193 22.73 -16.52 -14.38
C LYS A 193 23.56 -15.24 -14.32
N GLY A 194 24.76 -15.31 -13.75
CA GLY A 194 25.63 -14.17 -13.57
C GLY A 194 24.98 -13.05 -12.73
N GLN A 195 25.27 -11.78 -13.12
CA GLN A 195 24.66 -10.57 -12.52
C GLN A 195 24.94 -10.38 -11.00
N GLU A 196 26.10 -10.86 -10.51
CA GLU A 196 26.43 -10.89 -9.09
C GLU A 196 26.38 -9.51 -8.43
N ARG A 197 26.80 -8.46 -9.16
CA ARG A 197 26.72 -7.07 -8.67
C ARG A 197 25.28 -6.61 -8.51
N ALA A 198 24.39 -6.97 -9.44
CA ALA A 198 22.97 -6.62 -9.36
C ALA A 198 22.26 -7.41 -8.27
N LYS A 199 22.56 -8.71 -8.10
CA LYS A 199 22.05 -9.55 -6.98
C LYS A 199 22.47 -8.95 -5.63
N ARG A 200 23.74 -8.53 -5.51
CA ARG A 200 24.24 -7.86 -4.30
C ARG A 200 23.52 -6.54 -4.03
N ALA A 201 23.26 -5.74 -5.07
CA ALA A 201 22.48 -4.51 -4.94
C ALA A 201 21.04 -4.78 -4.47
N LEU A 202 20.39 -5.85 -4.97
CA LEU A 202 19.08 -6.30 -4.49
C LEU A 202 19.10 -6.69 -3.00
N GLU A 203 20.12 -7.43 -2.56
CA GLU A 203 20.30 -7.80 -1.16
C GLU A 203 20.44 -6.57 -0.26
N ILE A 204 21.27 -5.60 -0.63
CA ILE A 204 21.44 -4.35 0.10
C ILE A 204 20.13 -3.53 0.11
N ALA A 205 19.46 -3.42 -1.05
CA ALA A 205 18.17 -2.76 -1.18
C ALA A 205 17.10 -3.38 -0.27
N ALA A 206 17.02 -4.71 -0.24
CA ALA A 206 16.10 -5.46 0.62
C ALA A 206 16.43 -5.27 2.11
N ALA A 207 17.71 -5.32 2.48
CA ALA A 207 18.14 -5.20 3.86
C ALA A 207 17.86 -3.82 4.46
N GLY A 208 18.11 -2.72 3.72
CA GLY A 208 17.95 -1.36 4.22
C GLY A 208 16.75 -0.59 3.69
N ARG A 209 15.94 -1.16 2.81
CA ARG A 209 14.89 -0.48 2.02
C ARG A 209 15.45 0.66 1.16
N HIS A 210 16.65 0.45 0.56
CA HIS A 210 17.30 1.42 -0.31
C HIS A 210 16.74 1.37 -1.73
N HIS A 211 16.36 2.52 -2.26
CA HIS A 211 15.84 2.65 -3.62
C HIS A 211 16.91 2.29 -4.65
N LEU A 212 16.54 1.46 -5.64
CA LEU A 212 17.44 0.86 -6.62
C LEU A 212 17.05 1.25 -8.04
N LEU A 213 18.02 1.68 -8.83
CA LEU A 213 17.94 1.83 -10.29
C LEU A 213 18.86 0.83 -10.97
N MET A 214 18.28 0.00 -11.83
CA MET A 214 19.01 -0.92 -12.71
C MET A 214 19.03 -0.36 -14.13
N VAL A 215 20.21 -0.25 -14.74
CA VAL A 215 20.35 0.18 -16.12
C VAL A 215 21.06 -0.90 -16.93
N GLY A 216 20.50 -1.28 -18.07
CA GLY A 216 21.08 -2.31 -18.92
C GLY A 216 20.33 -2.45 -20.24
N THR A 217 20.97 -3.13 -21.19
CA THR A 217 20.37 -3.39 -22.51
C THR A 217 19.05 -4.15 -22.43
N PRO A 218 18.15 -4.05 -23.41
CA PRO A 218 16.99 -4.90 -23.49
C PRO A 218 17.37 -6.39 -23.38
N GLY A 219 16.62 -7.16 -22.61
CA GLY A 219 16.90 -8.59 -22.39
C GLY A 219 18.04 -8.91 -21.41
N SER A 220 18.64 -7.92 -20.71
CA SER A 220 19.71 -8.16 -19.72
C SER A 220 19.22 -8.76 -18.39
N GLY A 221 17.91 -8.97 -18.21
CA GLY A 221 17.36 -9.62 -17.01
C GLY A 221 16.91 -8.68 -15.89
N LYS A 222 16.79 -7.37 -16.12
CA LYS A 222 16.38 -6.36 -15.11
C LYS A 222 15.04 -6.70 -14.45
N SER A 223 13.99 -6.97 -15.23
CA SER A 223 12.66 -7.31 -14.73
C SER A 223 12.66 -8.69 -14.04
N MET A 224 13.51 -9.64 -14.51
CA MET A 224 13.75 -10.91 -13.82
C MET A 224 14.33 -10.71 -12.42
N LEU A 225 15.32 -9.83 -12.28
CA LEU A 225 15.94 -9.48 -10.99
C LEU A 225 14.92 -8.81 -10.07
N ALA A 226 14.16 -7.81 -10.57
CA ALA A 226 13.15 -7.09 -9.80
C ALA A 226 12.07 -8.03 -9.25
N ALA A 227 11.56 -8.96 -10.06
CA ALA A 227 10.54 -9.92 -9.65
C ALA A 227 10.99 -10.86 -8.51
N ARG A 228 12.29 -11.02 -8.29
CA ARG A 228 12.85 -11.84 -7.21
C ARG A 228 13.02 -11.08 -5.90
N MET A 229 12.81 -9.76 -5.91
CA MET A 229 12.88 -8.93 -4.70
C MET A 229 11.89 -9.42 -3.63
N ALA A 230 10.68 -9.80 -4.01
CA ALA A 230 9.67 -10.30 -3.08
C ALA A 230 10.15 -11.55 -2.32
N GLY A 231 10.92 -12.43 -2.96
CA GLY A 231 11.45 -13.67 -2.37
C GLY A 231 12.62 -13.50 -1.40
N ILE A 232 13.23 -12.30 -1.36
CA ILE A 232 14.35 -12.01 -0.43
C ILE A 232 13.97 -11.02 0.68
N LEU A 233 12.79 -10.42 0.61
CA LEU A 233 12.27 -9.54 1.66
C LEU A 233 11.71 -10.36 2.82
N PRO A 234 11.95 -9.95 4.09
CA PRO A 234 11.32 -10.59 5.23
C PRO A 234 9.79 -10.42 5.20
N PRO A 235 9.02 -11.36 5.74
CA PRO A 235 7.58 -11.24 5.83
C PRO A 235 7.18 -9.97 6.57
N LEU A 236 5.96 -9.48 6.31
CA LEU A 236 5.39 -8.36 7.05
C LEU A 236 5.26 -8.73 8.54
N THR A 237 5.63 -7.80 9.41
CA THR A 237 5.28 -7.87 10.83
C THR A 237 3.76 -7.79 11.00
N PRO A 238 3.18 -8.20 12.13
CA PRO A 238 1.73 -8.07 12.35
C PRO A 238 1.20 -6.65 12.14
N VAL A 239 1.95 -5.63 12.57
CA VAL A 239 1.58 -4.22 12.40
C VAL A 239 1.63 -3.83 10.92
N GLU A 240 2.72 -4.16 10.21
CA GLU A 240 2.84 -3.88 8.77
C GLU A 240 1.77 -4.61 7.95
N ALA A 241 1.42 -5.85 8.33
CA ALA A 241 0.38 -6.63 7.68
C ALA A 241 -0.99 -5.97 7.85
N LEU A 242 -1.30 -5.44 9.03
CA LEU A 242 -2.53 -4.72 9.30
C LEU A 242 -2.58 -3.40 8.49
N GLU A 243 -1.54 -2.57 8.55
CA GLU A 243 -1.44 -1.31 7.79
C GLU A 243 -1.66 -1.54 6.28
N THR A 244 -0.99 -2.56 5.74
CA THR A 244 -1.09 -2.91 4.32
C THR A 244 -2.49 -3.42 3.97
N SER A 245 -3.06 -4.27 4.84
CA SER A 245 -4.40 -4.82 4.64
C SER A 245 -5.49 -3.76 4.69
N MET A 246 -5.35 -2.72 5.51
CA MET A 246 -6.29 -1.59 5.54
C MET A 246 -6.36 -0.88 4.18
N ILE A 247 -5.21 -0.61 3.55
CA ILE A 247 -5.17 0.01 2.22
C ILE A 247 -5.78 -0.91 1.17
N HIS A 248 -5.45 -2.20 1.22
CA HIS A 248 -5.99 -3.20 0.29
C HIS A 248 -7.49 -3.42 0.48
N SER A 249 -7.99 -3.39 1.71
CA SER A 249 -9.42 -3.44 2.05
C SER A 249 -10.20 -2.32 1.37
N LEU A 250 -9.73 -1.07 1.48
CA LEU A 250 -10.35 0.11 0.84
C LEU A 250 -10.36 0.04 -0.70
N SER A 251 -9.47 -0.77 -1.26
CA SER A 251 -9.40 -1.00 -2.71
C SER A 251 -10.17 -2.26 -3.16
N GLY A 252 -10.74 -3.03 -2.23
CA GLY A 252 -11.42 -4.30 -2.51
C GLY A 252 -10.45 -5.39 -2.99
N LEU A 253 -9.19 -5.35 -2.55
CA LEU A 253 -8.12 -6.27 -2.97
C LEU A 253 -7.79 -7.35 -1.92
N LEU A 254 -8.56 -7.46 -0.85
CA LEU A 254 -8.42 -8.56 0.11
C LEU A 254 -9.22 -9.77 -0.38
N ASP A 255 -8.55 -10.68 -1.06
CA ASP A 255 -9.16 -11.93 -1.51
C ASP A 255 -9.57 -12.79 -0.31
N GLU A 256 -10.83 -13.25 -0.29
CA GLU A 256 -11.40 -14.14 0.74
C GLU A 256 -11.21 -13.62 2.19
N GLY A 257 -10.97 -12.30 2.35
CA GLY A 257 -10.80 -11.66 3.66
C GLY A 257 -9.51 -12.04 4.39
N GLY A 258 -8.51 -12.61 3.68
CA GLY A 258 -7.25 -13.03 4.28
C GLY A 258 -6.25 -11.88 4.43
N ILE A 259 -5.62 -11.77 5.60
CA ILE A 259 -4.44 -10.89 5.79
C ILE A 259 -3.22 -11.60 5.22
N SER A 260 -2.48 -10.92 4.33
CA SER A 260 -1.23 -11.44 3.79
C SER A 260 -0.04 -10.98 4.64
N ARG A 261 0.88 -11.91 4.90
CA ARG A 261 2.21 -11.58 5.44
C ARG A 261 3.26 -11.40 4.35
N THR A 262 2.87 -11.57 3.09
CA THR A 262 3.73 -11.34 1.94
C THR A 262 3.75 -9.85 1.61
N ARG A 263 4.94 -9.31 1.36
CA ARG A 263 5.08 -7.90 0.96
C ARG A 263 4.51 -7.68 -0.44
N PRO A 264 3.64 -6.68 -0.64
CA PRO A 264 3.08 -6.41 -1.95
C PRO A 264 4.19 -6.07 -2.97
N PHE A 265 4.02 -6.59 -4.18
CA PHE A 265 4.83 -6.25 -5.35
C PHE A 265 3.91 -5.63 -6.40
N ARG A 266 4.09 -4.33 -6.67
CA ARG A 266 3.26 -3.56 -7.60
C ARG A 266 4.11 -3.15 -8.80
N GLU A 267 3.60 -3.47 -9.99
CA GLU A 267 4.27 -3.25 -11.27
C GLU A 267 3.30 -2.53 -12.23
N PRO A 268 3.06 -1.22 -12.05
CA PRO A 268 2.21 -0.49 -12.97
C PRO A 268 2.90 -0.30 -14.32
N HIS A 269 2.15 -0.41 -15.39
CA HIS A 269 2.64 -0.13 -16.73
C HIS A 269 2.94 1.37 -16.90
N HIS A 270 3.96 1.73 -17.70
CA HIS A 270 4.38 3.13 -17.89
C HIS A 270 3.28 4.03 -18.50
N THR A 271 2.25 3.46 -19.14
CA THR A 271 1.07 4.19 -19.64
C THR A 271 -0.01 4.43 -18.59
N ALA A 272 0.19 3.98 -17.35
CA ALA A 272 -0.78 4.18 -16.29
C ALA A 272 -1.03 5.68 -16.04
N SER A 273 -2.29 6.03 -15.79
CA SER A 273 -2.67 7.42 -15.53
C SER A 273 -2.13 7.91 -14.18
N MET A 274 -2.00 9.23 -14.01
CA MET A 274 -1.64 9.85 -12.73
C MET A 274 -2.52 9.37 -11.58
N ALA A 275 -3.83 9.27 -11.82
CA ALA A 275 -4.78 8.79 -10.82
C ALA A 275 -4.59 7.31 -10.46
N ALA A 276 -4.15 6.48 -11.39
CA ALA A 276 -3.81 5.07 -11.10
C ALA A 276 -2.54 4.96 -10.24
N ILE A 277 -1.53 5.79 -10.49
CA ILE A 277 -0.25 5.76 -9.78
C ILE A 277 -0.38 6.38 -8.37
N VAL A 278 -0.87 7.60 -8.29
CA VAL A 278 -0.92 8.40 -7.05
C VAL A 278 -2.16 8.11 -6.22
N GLY A 279 -3.24 7.78 -6.90
CA GLY A 279 -4.56 7.71 -6.33
C GLY A 279 -5.41 8.90 -6.75
N GLY A 280 -6.70 8.83 -6.50
CA GLY A 280 -7.63 9.88 -6.87
C GLY A 280 -8.95 9.35 -7.42
N GLY A 281 -9.56 10.14 -8.28
CA GLY A 281 -10.86 9.83 -8.85
C GLY A 281 -12.01 9.94 -7.84
N ARG A 282 -13.12 9.30 -8.13
CA ARG A 282 -14.29 9.25 -7.25
C ARG A 282 -13.97 8.39 -6.03
N GLY A 283 -14.17 8.90 -4.81
CA GLY A 283 -13.81 8.23 -3.55
C GLY A 283 -12.34 8.44 -3.15
N ALA A 284 -11.52 9.28 -3.87
CA ALA A 284 -10.08 9.47 -3.60
C ALA A 284 -9.34 8.17 -3.28
N LYS A 285 -9.60 7.11 -4.06
CA LYS A 285 -9.04 5.77 -3.83
C LYS A 285 -7.52 5.79 -3.83
N PRO A 286 -6.87 4.89 -3.05
CA PRO A 286 -5.42 4.75 -3.07
C PRO A 286 -4.94 4.29 -4.46
N GLY A 287 -3.78 4.81 -4.89
CA GLY A 287 -3.10 4.40 -6.12
C GLY A 287 -2.03 3.35 -5.88
N GLU A 288 -1.31 2.98 -6.96
CA GLU A 288 -0.25 1.96 -6.93
C GLU A 288 0.86 2.27 -5.90
N ILE A 289 1.17 3.55 -5.69
CA ILE A 289 2.13 4.01 -4.67
C ILE A 289 1.68 3.57 -3.27
N SER A 290 0.40 3.75 -2.94
CA SER A 290 -0.16 3.36 -1.64
C SER A 290 -0.36 1.84 -1.55
N LEU A 291 -0.76 1.19 -2.64
CA LEU A 291 -0.91 -0.26 -2.71
C LEU A 291 0.43 -1.00 -2.57
N ALA A 292 1.55 -0.32 -2.85
CA ALA A 292 2.90 -0.84 -2.63
C ALA A 292 3.41 -0.63 -1.19
N HIS A 293 2.58 -0.09 -0.28
CA HIS A 293 2.96 0.19 1.10
C HIS A 293 3.57 -1.05 1.79
N ASN A 294 4.68 -0.87 2.51
CA ASN A 294 5.49 -1.92 3.13
C ASN A 294 6.03 -3.00 2.15
N GLY A 295 5.95 -2.74 0.85
CA GLY A 295 6.35 -3.66 -0.22
C GLY A 295 7.27 -3.02 -1.24
N VAL A 296 7.11 -3.41 -2.50
CA VAL A 296 7.92 -3.00 -3.64
C VAL A 296 7.06 -2.31 -4.70
N LEU A 297 7.49 -1.13 -5.12
CA LEU A 297 7.00 -0.49 -6.33
C LEU A 297 8.06 -0.68 -7.42
N PHE A 298 7.77 -1.53 -8.40
CA PHE A 298 8.64 -1.76 -9.54
C PHE A 298 8.18 -0.93 -10.74
N LEU A 299 9.06 -0.09 -11.26
CA LEU A 299 8.81 0.73 -12.45
C LEU A 299 9.76 0.31 -13.56
N ASP A 300 9.26 -0.54 -14.47
CA ASP A 300 10.00 -0.90 -15.67
C ASP A 300 9.95 0.24 -16.70
N GLU A 301 10.96 0.33 -17.55
CA GLU A 301 11.08 1.42 -18.53
C GLU A 301 10.93 2.81 -17.87
N PHE A 302 11.55 3.00 -16.72
CA PHE A 302 11.37 4.16 -15.84
C PHE A 302 11.37 5.52 -16.56
N PRO A 303 12.25 5.82 -17.55
CA PRO A 303 12.21 7.08 -18.30
C PRO A 303 11.01 7.23 -19.26
N GLU A 304 10.24 6.16 -19.53
CA GLU A 304 9.06 6.22 -20.39
C GLU A 304 7.80 6.70 -19.66
N PHE A 305 7.81 6.66 -18.33
CA PHE A 305 6.71 7.25 -17.56
C PHE A 305 6.58 8.76 -17.84
N PRO A 306 5.35 9.30 -17.89
CA PRO A 306 5.13 10.74 -18.01
C PRO A 306 5.91 11.51 -16.94
N ARG A 307 6.58 12.58 -17.32
CA ARG A 307 7.40 13.39 -16.40
C ARG A 307 6.62 13.83 -15.16
N ALA A 308 5.36 14.20 -15.33
CA ALA A 308 4.48 14.58 -14.23
C ALA A 308 4.32 13.45 -13.21
N VAL A 309 4.20 12.19 -13.66
CA VAL A 309 4.13 11.01 -12.77
C VAL A 309 5.43 10.82 -12.01
N LEU A 310 6.59 10.92 -12.70
CA LEU A 310 7.90 10.79 -12.06
C LEU A 310 8.13 11.85 -10.97
N GLU A 311 7.73 13.11 -11.23
CA GLU A 311 7.88 14.18 -10.25
C GLU A 311 7.02 13.97 -9.00
N THR A 312 5.85 13.33 -9.13
CA THR A 312 5.00 13.04 -7.96
C THR A 312 5.60 12.00 -7.01
N LEU A 313 6.54 11.16 -7.47
CA LEU A 313 7.23 10.18 -6.60
C LEU A 313 8.17 10.84 -5.59
N ARG A 314 8.57 12.11 -5.81
CA ARG A 314 9.58 12.79 -4.97
C ARG A 314 9.15 12.91 -3.51
N GLN A 315 7.91 13.30 -3.27
CA GLN A 315 7.37 13.46 -1.92
C GLN A 315 7.17 12.08 -1.25
N PRO A 316 6.46 11.12 -1.84
CA PRO A 316 6.30 9.77 -1.28
C PRO A 316 7.60 9.09 -0.85
N ILE A 317 8.65 9.22 -1.66
CA ILE A 317 9.98 8.66 -1.35
C ILE A 317 10.62 9.29 -0.10
N GLU A 318 10.35 10.56 0.17
CA GLU A 318 10.91 11.26 1.35
C GLU A 318 10.03 11.12 2.59
N THR A 319 8.73 11.33 2.44
CA THR A 319 7.82 11.40 3.59
C THR A 319 7.19 10.06 3.97
N GLY A 320 7.19 9.08 3.05
CA GLY A 320 6.46 7.82 3.23
C GLY A 320 4.94 7.99 3.18
N GLU A 321 4.47 9.16 2.70
CA GLU A 321 3.05 9.48 2.55
C GLU A 321 2.76 10.09 1.19
N VAL A 322 1.56 9.85 0.68
CA VAL A 322 1.04 10.50 -0.51
C VAL A 322 -0.26 11.24 -0.18
N VAL A 323 -0.37 12.47 -0.67
CA VAL A 323 -1.57 13.30 -0.49
C VAL A 323 -2.39 13.27 -1.78
N VAL A 324 -3.60 12.77 -1.69
CA VAL A 324 -4.59 12.81 -2.76
C VAL A 324 -5.49 14.02 -2.53
N ALA A 325 -5.28 15.07 -3.34
CA ALA A 325 -6.07 16.30 -3.25
C ALA A 325 -7.41 16.15 -3.95
N ARG A 326 -8.48 16.60 -3.30
CA ARG A 326 -9.82 16.79 -3.83
C ARG A 326 -10.28 18.23 -3.62
N ALA A 327 -11.35 18.61 -4.30
CA ALA A 327 -11.92 19.95 -4.14
C ALA A 327 -12.23 20.32 -2.67
N ASN A 328 -12.61 19.32 -1.85
CA ASN A 328 -13.06 19.52 -0.48
C ASN A 328 -12.29 18.71 0.58
N ALA A 329 -11.23 17.98 0.22
CA ALA A 329 -10.48 17.17 1.17
C ALA A 329 -9.05 16.87 0.68
N HIS A 330 -8.10 16.82 1.60
CA HIS A 330 -6.74 16.34 1.39
C HIS A 330 -6.56 15.02 2.12
N ILE A 331 -6.66 13.92 1.38
CA ILE A 331 -6.59 12.58 1.93
C ILE A 331 -5.15 12.10 1.91
N ARG A 332 -4.66 11.58 3.03
CA ARG A 332 -3.31 11.03 3.15
C ARG A 332 -3.36 9.51 3.15
N TYR A 333 -2.47 8.90 2.37
CA TYR A 333 -2.24 7.47 2.39
C TYR A 333 -0.79 7.18 2.73
N PRO A 334 -0.50 6.21 3.62
CA PRO A 334 0.85 5.76 3.85
C PRO A 334 1.39 5.04 2.61
N CYS A 335 2.67 5.24 2.31
CA CYS A 335 3.31 4.69 1.12
C CYS A 335 4.80 4.42 1.32
N ARG A 336 5.18 3.76 2.41
CA ARG A 336 6.56 3.35 2.69
C ARG A 336 6.94 2.15 1.82
N PHE A 337 7.28 2.38 0.57
CA PHE A 337 7.67 1.33 -0.38
C PHE A 337 9.17 1.33 -0.68
N LEU A 338 9.68 0.21 -1.16
CA LEU A 338 10.98 0.10 -1.81
C LEU A 338 10.78 0.37 -3.31
N LEU A 339 11.35 1.46 -3.83
CA LEU A 339 11.36 1.72 -5.27
C LEU A 339 12.46 0.88 -5.92
N VAL A 340 12.07 0.03 -6.87
CA VAL A 340 12.96 -0.63 -7.81
C VAL A 340 12.61 -0.11 -9.20
N ALA A 341 13.56 0.52 -9.86
CA ALA A 341 13.38 1.07 -11.19
C ALA A 341 14.31 0.37 -12.19
N ALA A 342 13.83 0.15 -13.40
CA ALA A 342 14.63 -0.37 -14.49
C ALA A 342 14.60 0.58 -15.68
N ALA A 343 15.74 0.77 -16.32
CA ALA A 343 15.88 1.62 -17.50
C ALA A 343 16.81 0.97 -18.53
N ASN A 344 16.60 1.30 -19.79
CA ASN A 344 17.59 1.05 -20.82
C ASN A 344 18.65 2.16 -20.78
N PRO A 345 19.86 1.95 -21.29
CA PRO A 345 20.91 2.98 -21.31
C PRO A 345 20.59 4.16 -22.24
N CYS A 346 19.70 3.96 -23.20
CA CYS A 346 19.17 4.97 -24.12
C CYS A 346 17.85 4.47 -24.72
N LYS A 347 17.16 5.30 -25.47
CA LYS A 347 15.89 4.93 -26.10
C LYS A 347 16.02 3.74 -27.09
N CYS A 348 17.14 3.61 -27.80
CA CYS A 348 17.38 2.45 -28.68
C CYS A 348 17.85 1.20 -27.90
N GLY A 349 18.30 1.37 -26.66
CA GLY A 349 18.72 0.28 -25.77
C GLY A 349 20.18 -0.17 -25.93
N TYR A 350 20.90 0.31 -26.94
CA TYR A 350 22.22 -0.24 -27.35
C TYR A 350 23.38 0.76 -27.24
N LEU A 351 23.30 1.73 -26.32
CA LEU A 351 24.34 2.74 -26.15
C LEU A 351 25.77 2.14 -25.93
N SER A 352 25.81 1.04 -25.16
CA SER A 352 27.06 0.34 -24.84
C SER A 352 27.53 -0.66 -25.90
N ASP A 353 26.78 -0.84 -26.99
CA ASP A 353 27.13 -1.71 -28.12
C ASP A 353 27.40 -0.88 -29.35
N PRO A 354 28.70 -0.63 -29.72
CA PRO A 354 29.03 0.22 -30.84
C PRO A 354 28.47 -0.24 -32.20
N ALA A 355 28.23 -1.57 -32.34
CA ALA A 355 27.68 -2.14 -33.56
C ALA A 355 26.19 -1.90 -33.74
N ARG A 356 25.45 -1.67 -32.63
CA ARG A 356 23.99 -1.48 -32.61
C ARG A 356 23.59 -0.08 -32.16
N ALA A 357 24.54 0.72 -31.69
CA ALA A 357 24.25 2.07 -31.20
C ALA A 357 23.66 2.94 -32.32
N CYS A 358 22.66 3.77 -31.95
CA CYS A 358 22.08 4.71 -32.90
C CYS A 358 23.06 5.85 -33.23
N GLY A 359 22.86 6.51 -34.38
CA GLY A 359 23.73 7.61 -34.83
C GLY A 359 23.77 8.85 -33.92
N LYS A 360 22.99 8.87 -32.81
CA LYS A 360 23.00 9.94 -31.79
C LYS A 360 23.82 9.60 -30.54
N ALA A 361 24.51 8.44 -30.52
CA ALA A 361 25.36 8.07 -29.39
C ALA A 361 26.54 9.04 -29.28
N PRO A 362 26.97 9.48 -28.07
CA PRO A 362 26.44 9.11 -26.73
C PRO A 362 25.25 9.96 -26.24
N LEU A 363 24.92 11.08 -26.91
CA LEU A 363 23.88 12.05 -26.48
C LEU A 363 22.48 11.41 -26.27
N CYS A 364 22.19 10.35 -27.02
CA CYS A 364 20.91 9.65 -26.86
C CYS A 364 20.69 9.05 -25.44
N GLY A 365 21.77 8.71 -24.74
CA GLY A 365 21.73 8.25 -23.37
C GLY A 365 21.41 9.38 -22.38
N GLU A 366 22.07 10.50 -22.56
CA GLU A 366 21.84 11.71 -21.76
C GLU A 366 20.41 12.23 -21.93
N ASP A 367 19.93 12.31 -23.19
CA ASP A 367 18.57 12.72 -23.49
C ASP A 367 17.50 11.77 -22.85
N TYR A 368 17.77 10.47 -22.84
CA TYR A 368 16.85 9.47 -22.35
C TYR A 368 16.80 9.43 -20.82
N LEU A 369 17.96 9.33 -20.18
CA LEU A 369 18.04 9.32 -18.71
C LEU A 369 17.75 10.71 -18.12
N GLY A 370 18.00 11.78 -18.87
CA GLY A 370 17.67 13.16 -18.52
C GLY A 370 16.16 13.44 -18.36
N ARG A 371 15.28 12.53 -18.78
CA ARG A 371 13.85 12.58 -18.48
C ARG A 371 13.57 12.41 -17.00
N ILE A 372 14.43 11.69 -16.28
CA ILE A 372 14.42 11.58 -14.82
C ILE A 372 15.09 12.84 -14.28
N SER A 373 14.34 13.64 -13.51
CA SER A 373 14.92 14.86 -12.95
C SER A 373 16.07 14.59 -11.98
N GLY A 374 17.04 15.50 -11.95
CA GLY A 374 18.16 15.42 -11.00
C GLY A 374 17.72 15.21 -9.55
N PRO A 375 16.73 15.98 -9.05
CA PRO A 375 16.18 15.77 -7.70
C PRO A 375 15.59 14.40 -7.45
N LEU A 376 14.94 13.76 -8.43
CA LEU A 376 14.42 12.39 -8.28
C LEU A 376 15.57 11.37 -8.32
N MET A 377 16.51 11.54 -9.26
CA MET A 377 17.71 10.70 -9.38
C MET A 377 18.55 10.76 -8.10
N ASP A 378 18.62 11.91 -7.44
CA ASP A 378 19.36 12.07 -6.18
C ASP A 378 18.73 11.28 -5.02
N ARG A 379 17.44 10.94 -5.11
CA ARG A 379 16.72 10.12 -4.13
C ARG A 379 16.92 8.61 -4.30
N ILE A 380 17.49 8.18 -5.40
CA ILE A 380 17.87 6.78 -5.62
C ILE A 380 19.19 6.51 -4.93
N ASP A 381 19.21 5.52 -4.04
CA ASP A 381 20.38 5.18 -3.21
C ASP A 381 21.41 4.37 -3.96
N LEU A 382 20.94 3.34 -4.68
CA LEU A 382 21.74 2.35 -5.38
C LEU A 382 21.52 2.46 -6.89
N ARG A 383 22.59 2.50 -7.65
CA ARG A 383 22.57 2.44 -9.10
C ARG A 383 23.46 1.29 -9.54
N VAL A 384 22.96 0.46 -10.44
CA VAL A 384 23.70 -0.72 -10.91
C VAL A 384 23.52 -0.91 -12.41
N GLU A 385 24.60 -1.19 -13.08
CA GLU A 385 24.56 -1.65 -14.47
C GLU A 385 24.30 -3.15 -14.51
N VAL A 386 23.41 -3.56 -15.41
CA VAL A 386 23.02 -4.94 -15.66
C VAL A 386 23.48 -5.27 -17.08
N PRO A 387 24.71 -5.78 -17.26
CA PRO A 387 25.24 -6.11 -18.58
C PRO A 387 24.46 -7.29 -19.19
N PRO A 388 24.49 -7.46 -20.52
CA PRO A 388 23.96 -8.66 -21.15
C PRO A 388 24.72 -9.89 -20.67
N VAL A 389 23.99 -10.99 -20.42
CA VAL A 389 24.60 -12.28 -20.04
C VAL A 389 25.20 -12.90 -21.30
N ALA A 390 26.46 -13.35 -21.20
CA ALA A 390 27.09 -14.06 -22.30
C ALA A 390 26.39 -15.40 -22.56
N TYR A 391 26.28 -15.83 -23.81
CA TYR A 391 25.66 -17.11 -24.15
C TYR A 391 26.34 -18.29 -23.45
N THR A 392 27.66 -18.21 -23.28
CA THR A 392 28.46 -19.21 -22.53
C THR A 392 28.05 -19.34 -21.07
N ASP A 393 27.56 -18.26 -20.47
CA ASP A 393 27.13 -18.25 -19.06
C ASP A 393 25.73 -18.83 -18.88
N LEU A 394 24.92 -18.85 -19.96
CA LEU A 394 23.57 -19.41 -19.91
C LEU A 394 23.58 -20.95 -19.76
N ASP A 395 24.62 -21.60 -20.27
CA ASP A 395 24.79 -23.05 -20.20
C ASP A 395 25.46 -23.52 -18.89
N LEU A 396 25.94 -22.58 -18.07
CA LEU A 396 26.53 -22.94 -16.79
C LEU A 396 25.48 -23.52 -15.80
N PRO A 397 25.86 -24.49 -14.99
CA PRO A 397 24.96 -25.01 -13.95
C PRO A 397 24.56 -23.89 -12.98
N ASP A 398 23.43 -24.09 -12.31
CA ASP A 398 22.92 -23.15 -11.31
C ASP A 398 23.88 -23.06 -10.11
N SER A 399 24.87 -22.17 -10.22
CA SER A 399 25.90 -21.96 -9.19
C SER A 399 25.58 -20.78 -8.25
N GLY A 400 24.47 -20.06 -8.51
CA GLY A 400 24.06 -18.90 -7.72
C GLY A 400 23.47 -19.24 -6.36
N GLU A 401 23.55 -18.32 -5.42
CA GLU A 401 22.88 -18.43 -4.12
C GLU A 401 21.35 -18.44 -4.30
N SER A 402 20.66 -19.23 -3.50
CA SER A 402 19.21 -19.27 -3.48
C SER A 402 18.60 -18.01 -2.85
N SER A 403 17.39 -17.66 -3.27
CA SER A 403 16.63 -16.60 -2.60
C SER A 403 16.50 -16.83 -1.09
N ALA A 404 16.36 -18.07 -0.64
CA ALA A 404 16.27 -18.41 0.78
C ALA A 404 17.56 -18.06 1.55
N THR A 405 18.73 -18.32 0.96
CA THR A 405 20.02 -17.97 1.58
C THR A 405 20.18 -16.45 1.73
N VAL A 406 19.85 -15.71 0.69
CA VAL A 406 19.90 -14.24 0.71
C VAL A 406 18.87 -13.67 1.69
N ALA A 407 17.64 -14.20 1.68
CA ALA A 407 16.58 -13.80 2.61
C ALA A 407 16.98 -13.97 4.08
N ALA A 408 17.69 -15.06 4.40
CA ALA A 408 18.18 -15.30 5.77
C ALA A 408 19.18 -14.20 6.21
N ARG A 409 20.11 -13.79 5.33
CA ARG A 409 21.05 -12.68 5.63
C ARG A 409 20.32 -11.34 5.76
N VAL A 410 19.35 -11.09 4.88
CA VAL A 410 18.50 -9.89 4.94
C VAL A 410 17.72 -9.85 6.26
N ALA A 411 17.13 -10.97 6.70
CA ALA A 411 16.42 -11.06 7.96
C ALA A 411 17.31 -10.70 9.15
N VAL A 412 18.51 -11.30 9.23
CA VAL A 412 19.48 -10.98 10.30
C VAL A 412 19.88 -9.50 10.31
N ALA A 413 20.09 -8.89 9.13
CA ALA A 413 20.38 -7.45 9.04
C ALA A 413 19.19 -6.58 9.50
N ARG A 414 17.95 -7.00 9.18
CA ARG A 414 16.73 -6.34 9.63
C ARG A 414 16.52 -6.45 11.14
N ASP A 415 16.80 -7.58 11.73
CA ASP A 415 16.72 -7.79 13.19
C ASP A 415 17.69 -6.88 13.95
N ARG A 416 18.90 -6.67 13.41
CA ARG A 416 19.86 -5.70 13.96
C ARG A 416 19.34 -4.28 13.90
N GLN A 417 18.69 -3.91 12.80
CA GLN A 417 18.06 -2.59 12.64
C GLN A 417 16.88 -2.42 13.61
N SER A 418 16.01 -3.43 13.73
CA SER A 418 14.92 -3.41 14.69
C SER A 418 15.40 -3.23 16.13
N SER A 419 16.50 -3.92 16.52
CA SER A 419 17.10 -3.75 17.83
C SER A 419 17.71 -2.37 18.02
N ARG A 420 18.35 -1.80 16.97
CA ARG A 420 18.93 -0.45 16.99
C ARG A 420 17.89 0.64 17.16
N PHE A 421 16.71 0.46 16.55
CA PHE A 421 15.63 1.43 16.55
C PHE A 421 14.51 1.14 17.56
N ALA A 422 14.76 0.27 18.56
CA ALA A 422 13.75 -0.11 19.55
C ALA A 422 13.12 1.08 20.28
N ASP A 423 13.91 2.13 20.54
CA ASP A 423 13.46 3.36 21.19
C ASP A 423 12.91 4.41 20.20
N HIS A 424 12.83 4.09 18.91
CA HIS A 424 12.40 4.98 17.83
C HIS A 424 11.27 4.34 17.01
N PRO A 425 10.01 4.38 17.46
CA PRO A 425 8.90 3.65 16.86
C PRO A 425 8.61 4.03 15.39
N ASP A 426 9.00 5.23 14.96
CA ASP A 426 8.83 5.72 13.59
C ASP A 426 9.90 5.19 12.62
N LEU A 427 11.03 4.66 13.15
CA LEU A 427 12.14 4.17 12.36
C LEU A 427 12.14 2.65 12.31
N ARG A 428 12.15 2.08 11.11
CA ARG A 428 12.11 0.63 10.91
C ARG A 428 13.39 0.07 10.30
N VAL A 429 14.07 0.90 9.49
CA VAL A 429 15.25 0.49 8.71
C VAL A 429 16.25 1.64 8.59
N ASN A 430 17.48 1.32 8.17
CA ASN A 430 18.53 2.32 8.02
C ASN A 430 18.19 3.45 7.05
N ALA A 431 17.34 3.19 6.04
CA ALA A 431 16.89 4.25 5.13
C ALA A 431 16.05 5.33 5.82
N ASP A 432 15.45 5.05 6.97
CA ASP A 432 14.66 6.00 7.75
C ASP A 432 15.50 6.91 8.63
N ALA A 433 16.76 6.55 8.92
CA ALA A 433 17.61 7.31 9.83
C ALA A 433 18.07 8.64 9.22
N GLU A 434 17.98 9.73 9.99
CA GLU A 434 18.33 11.08 9.55
C GLU A 434 19.08 11.88 10.64
N GLY A 435 19.68 12.98 10.23
CA GLY A 435 20.33 13.94 11.12
C GLY A 435 21.35 13.29 12.05
N ARG A 436 21.35 13.71 13.32
CA ARG A 436 22.31 13.27 14.33
C ARG A 436 22.30 11.77 14.56
N LEU A 437 21.12 11.13 14.55
CA LEU A 437 21.03 9.68 14.72
C LEU A 437 21.77 8.94 13.62
N LEU A 438 21.62 9.37 12.35
CA LEU A 438 22.37 8.77 11.24
C LEU A 438 23.88 8.94 11.42
N GLU A 439 24.33 10.12 11.84
CA GLU A 439 25.75 10.38 12.09
C GLU A 439 26.31 9.48 13.20
N GLU A 440 25.53 9.20 14.24
CA GLU A 440 25.94 8.31 15.33
C GLU A 440 26.01 6.84 14.89
N ILE A 441 24.94 6.31 14.25
CA ILE A 441 24.86 4.88 13.90
C ILE A 441 25.70 4.49 12.70
N ALA A 442 26.00 5.43 11.81
CA ALA A 442 26.72 5.20 10.56
C ALA A 442 28.08 5.90 10.52
N ALA A 443 28.64 6.33 11.66
CA ALA A 443 29.95 6.94 11.72
C ALA A 443 31.02 6.00 11.13
N PRO A 444 31.72 6.38 10.04
CA PRO A 444 32.78 5.58 9.49
C PRO A 444 34.05 5.62 10.37
N ASP A 445 34.85 4.56 10.30
CA ASP A 445 36.22 4.60 10.82
C ASP A 445 37.05 5.68 10.16
N THR A 446 38.26 5.95 10.67
CA THR A 446 39.13 7.02 10.18
C THR A 446 39.43 6.89 8.68
N GLU A 447 39.68 5.66 8.21
CA GLU A 447 39.97 5.42 6.80
C GLU A 447 38.72 5.56 5.91
N GLY A 448 37.56 5.10 6.37
CA GLY A 448 36.28 5.25 5.68
C GLY A 448 35.85 6.68 5.58
N ARG A 449 36.09 7.48 6.63
CA ARG A 449 35.83 8.93 6.64
C ARG A 449 36.71 9.66 5.63
N ALA A 450 38.02 9.36 5.59
CA ALA A 450 38.94 9.93 4.63
C ALA A 450 38.56 9.60 3.20
N LEU A 451 38.18 8.33 2.93
CA LEU A 451 37.68 7.93 1.62
C LEU A 451 36.43 8.70 1.22
N LEU A 452 35.44 8.79 2.12
CA LEU A 452 34.18 9.46 1.84
C LEU A 452 34.37 10.96 1.59
N ALA A 453 35.27 11.63 2.33
CA ALA A 453 35.63 13.02 2.11
C ALA A 453 36.27 13.24 0.71
N THR A 454 37.25 12.39 0.35
CA THR A 454 37.88 12.44 -0.97
C THR A 454 36.87 12.26 -2.11
N VAL A 455 35.94 11.32 -1.95
CA VAL A 455 34.89 11.07 -2.94
C VAL A 455 33.91 12.25 -3.02
N ALA A 456 33.53 12.81 -1.86
CA ALA A 456 32.62 13.95 -1.81
C ALA A 456 33.18 15.16 -2.56
N GLU A 457 34.46 15.47 -2.34
CA GLU A 457 35.15 16.56 -3.03
C GLU A 457 35.32 16.27 -4.56
N ARG A 458 35.82 15.08 -4.90
CA ARG A 458 36.13 14.74 -6.29
C ARG A 458 34.89 14.65 -7.19
N PHE A 459 33.79 14.15 -6.68
CA PHE A 459 32.56 13.91 -7.45
C PHE A 459 31.43 14.89 -7.10
N GLY A 460 31.68 15.90 -6.27
CA GLY A 460 30.71 16.93 -5.92
C GLY A 460 29.44 16.33 -5.26
N LEU A 461 29.59 15.45 -4.26
CA LEU A 461 28.43 14.89 -3.58
C LEU A 461 27.68 16.00 -2.83
N THR A 462 26.36 16.04 -3.04
CA THR A 462 25.49 16.87 -2.20
C THR A 462 25.45 16.34 -0.76
N ALA A 463 25.06 17.16 0.23
CA ALA A 463 24.86 16.70 1.59
C ALA A 463 23.88 15.52 1.67
N ARG A 464 22.83 15.53 0.84
CA ARG A 464 21.90 14.40 0.70
C ARG A 464 22.62 13.16 0.17
N GLY A 465 23.42 13.30 -0.88
CA GLY A 465 24.21 12.20 -1.45
C GLY A 465 25.16 11.58 -0.43
N TYR A 466 25.81 12.42 0.40
CA TYR A 466 26.69 12.00 1.49
C TYR A 466 25.92 11.14 2.52
N HIS A 467 24.79 11.62 3.03
CA HIS A 467 23.97 10.88 4.00
C HIS A 467 23.41 9.57 3.43
N ARG A 468 23.07 9.52 2.12
CA ARG A 468 22.64 8.29 1.47
C ARG A 468 23.76 7.25 1.41
N VAL A 469 24.99 7.66 1.13
CA VAL A 469 26.15 6.74 1.19
C VAL A 469 26.32 6.19 2.60
N LEU A 470 26.16 7.02 3.65
CA LEU A 470 26.22 6.55 5.04
C LEU A 470 25.15 5.52 5.39
N ARG A 471 23.89 5.75 4.98
CA ARG A 471 22.78 4.79 5.19
C ARG A 471 23.06 3.44 4.54
N VAL A 472 23.54 3.47 3.28
CA VAL A 472 23.91 2.26 2.53
C VAL A 472 25.10 1.57 3.18
N ALA A 473 26.16 2.32 3.56
CA ALA A 473 27.34 1.76 4.22
C ALA A 473 26.97 1.10 5.58
N ARG A 474 26.04 1.68 6.35
CA ARG A 474 25.53 1.08 7.58
C ARG A 474 24.81 -0.26 7.29
N THR A 475 24.01 -0.31 6.24
CA THR A 475 23.30 -1.52 5.83
C THR A 475 24.28 -2.61 5.38
N ILE A 476 25.31 -2.26 4.63
CA ILE A 476 26.38 -3.19 4.22
C ILE A 476 27.10 -3.73 5.45
N ALA A 477 27.40 -2.89 6.44
CA ALA A 477 28.01 -3.32 7.69
C ALA A 477 27.09 -4.26 8.49
N ASP A 478 25.77 -4.01 8.51
CA ASP A 478 24.79 -4.90 9.14
C ASP A 478 24.75 -6.28 8.47
N LEU A 479 24.78 -6.33 7.13
CA LEU A 479 24.88 -7.56 6.34
C LEU A 479 26.18 -8.31 6.60
N ALA A 480 27.29 -7.59 6.78
CA ALA A 480 28.60 -8.16 7.11
C ALA A 480 28.73 -8.56 8.58
N GLY A 481 27.74 -8.28 9.42
CA GLY A 481 27.82 -8.57 10.86
C GLY A 481 28.73 -7.62 11.65
N SER A 482 29.14 -6.51 11.06
CA SER A 482 30.01 -5.51 11.70
C SER A 482 29.22 -4.55 12.55
N GLN A 483 29.70 -4.27 13.76
CA GLN A 483 29.15 -3.21 14.61
C GLN A 483 29.52 -1.83 14.05
N ASP A 484 30.74 -1.69 13.51
CA ASP A 484 31.28 -0.45 13.00
C ASP A 484 31.15 -0.36 11.49
N VAL A 485 30.97 0.86 10.97
CA VAL A 485 31.08 1.14 9.55
C VAL A 485 32.54 1.36 9.19
N ARG A 486 33.14 0.42 8.44
CA ARG A 486 34.54 0.46 8.06
C ARG A 486 34.73 0.86 6.59
N LYS A 487 35.97 1.21 6.24
CA LYS A 487 36.34 1.60 4.87
C LYS A 487 35.79 0.71 3.75
N PRO A 488 35.81 -0.66 3.84
CA PRO A 488 35.22 -1.51 2.79
C PRO A 488 33.72 -1.28 2.60
N HIS A 489 32.97 -1.05 3.69
CA HIS A 489 31.54 -0.78 3.61
C HIS A 489 31.24 0.55 2.91
N VAL A 490 32.05 1.58 3.21
CA VAL A 490 31.97 2.88 2.56
C VAL A 490 32.35 2.75 1.07
N ALA A 491 33.39 2.02 0.73
CA ALA A 491 33.85 1.81 -0.64
C ALA A 491 32.78 1.11 -1.49
N GLU A 492 32.14 0.04 -0.95
CA GLU A 492 31.04 -0.62 -1.64
C GLU A 492 29.84 0.31 -1.83
N ALA A 493 29.41 1.06 -0.81
CA ALA A 493 28.30 2.02 -0.89
C ALA A 493 28.56 3.10 -1.95
N VAL A 494 29.77 3.68 -1.96
CA VAL A 494 30.20 4.67 -2.96
C VAL A 494 30.14 4.09 -4.38
N SER A 495 30.54 2.83 -4.57
CA SER A 495 30.54 2.20 -5.88
C SER A 495 29.15 2.15 -6.54
N TYR A 496 28.09 1.99 -5.73
CA TYR A 496 26.70 2.06 -6.22
C TYR A 496 26.22 3.48 -6.44
N ARG A 497 26.72 4.45 -5.68
CA ARG A 497 26.33 5.87 -5.87
C ARG A 497 26.93 6.49 -7.12
N LEU A 498 28.18 6.14 -7.45
CA LEU A 498 28.93 6.66 -8.59
C LEU A 498 28.70 5.87 -9.89
N ALA A 499 28.12 4.67 -9.81
CA ALA A 499 27.74 3.94 -11.02
C ALA A 499 26.93 4.85 -11.94
N MET A 500 27.27 4.93 -13.22
CA MET A 500 26.65 5.79 -14.25
C MET A 500 27.03 7.28 -14.22
N ARG A 501 28.11 7.68 -13.54
CA ARG A 501 28.76 8.98 -13.65
C ARG A 501 30.05 8.83 -14.47
N GLY A 502 29.97 8.17 -15.61
CA GLY A 502 31.07 8.02 -16.56
C GLY A 502 30.84 8.85 -17.79
#